data_b455a12f136caca1ceb9f3809e82ae02
#
_entry.id   b455a12f136caca1ceb9f3809e82ae02
#
_cell.length_a   1.000
_cell.length_b   1.000
_cell.length_c   1.000
_cell.angle_alpha   90.00
_cell.angle_beta   90.00
_cell.angle_gamma   90.00
#
_symmetry.space_group_name_H-M   'P 1'
#
loop_
_entity.id
_entity.type
_entity.pdbx_description
1 polymer ?
#
loop_
_entity_poly.entity_id
_entity_poly.type
_entity_poly.pdbx_seq_one_letter_code
_entity_poly.pdbx_strand_id
1 'polypeptide(L)'
;YIYFYKLKISMKLIEKYFLKQLASNCFLLFFLIISVFSLSKSVQLIDLSINRGLPFIFFIKLIGLSLPAIVPIILPIIFCLSINFTYSRMRNDSELIIFESSGTSLFRLARPVIYFGIFLSILSFCFTWGVAPTSNKSFKLLLYSIKNDYSSSLLEEGSFNNIGSDYTIYVKKRDSSGNLNNIFIHDTRNKDKPSTLIANKGTLLKSDSGTKILLEEGTQHFYSN
;
A
#
# COMPACT_ATOMS: atom_id res chain seq x y z
N TYR A 1 23.06 53.36 0.37
CA TYR A 1 22.58 52.41 -0.67
C TYR A 1 23.27 51.06 -0.61
N ILE A 2 24.60 50.98 -0.41
CA ILE A 2 25.38 49.73 -0.35
C ILE A 2 25.01 48.89 0.90
N TYR A 3 24.78 49.53 2.05
CA TYR A 3 24.34 48.85 3.28
C TYR A 3 22.96 48.18 3.13
N PHE A 4 22.01 48.83 2.46
CA PHE A 4 20.67 48.28 2.21
C PHE A 4 20.73 47.09 1.26
N TYR A 5 21.59 47.12 0.25
CA TYR A 5 21.78 46.02 -0.71
C TYR A 5 22.44 44.80 -0.03
N LYS A 6 23.41 45.00 0.82
CA LYS A 6 24.12 43.95 1.58
C LYS A 6 23.20 43.30 2.59
N LEU A 7 22.32 44.05 3.26
CA LEU A 7 21.31 43.54 4.17
C LEU A 7 20.24 42.68 3.43
N LYS A 8 19.82 43.08 2.25
CA LYS A 8 18.84 42.38 1.43
C LYS A 8 19.39 41.04 0.91
N ILE A 9 20.68 40.97 0.58
CA ILE A 9 21.37 39.72 0.17
C ILE A 9 21.53 38.77 1.34
N SER A 10 21.99 39.30 2.49
CA SER A 10 22.12 38.47 3.72
C SER A 10 20.79 37.86 4.15
N MET A 11 19.68 38.57 4.03
CA MET A 11 18.35 38.10 4.37
C MET A 11 17.83 36.97 3.43
N LYS A 12 18.15 37.05 2.13
CA LYS A 12 17.84 35.94 1.20
C LYS A 12 18.64 34.68 1.50
N LEU A 13 19.85 34.81 2.02
CA LEU A 13 20.68 33.68 2.43
C LEU A 13 20.10 32.98 3.66
N ILE A 14 19.59 33.72 4.63
CA ILE A 14 18.94 33.19 5.84
C ILE A 14 17.68 32.41 5.47
N GLU A 15 16.81 33.00 4.64
CA GLU A 15 15.59 32.33 4.15
C GLU A 15 15.90 31.03 3.40
N LYS A 16 16.95 31.05 2.55
CA LYS A 16 17.42 29.87 1.82
C LYS A 16 18.00 28.80 2.73
N TYR A 17 18.78 29.19 3.74
CA TYR A 17 19.34 28.28 4.75
C TYR A 17 18.22 27.58 5.52
N PHE A 18 17.25 28.35 5.99
CA PHE A 18 16.11 27.84 6.72
C PHE A 18 15.25 26.89 5.88
N LEU A 19 14.97 27.28 4.62
CA LEU A 19 14.24 26.43 3.68
C LEU A 19 14.98 25.11 3.44
N LYS A 20 16.30 25.14 3.26
CA LYS A 20 17.11 23.94 3.06
C LYS A 20 17.04 23.00 4.27
N GLN A 21 17.13 23.55 5.47
CA GLN A 21 17.06 22.76 6.71
C GLN A 21 15.68 22.15 6.91
N LEU A 22 14.62 22.95 6.67
CA LEU A 22 13.23 22.47 6.72
C LEU A 22 12.97 21.35 5.70
N ALA A 23 13.43 21.53 4.46
CA ALA A 23 13.31 20.53 3.42
C ALA A 23 14.10 19.26 3.73
N SER A 24 15.32 19.38 4.29
CA SER A 24 16.13 18.24 4.69
C SER A 24 15.47 17.43 5.81
N ASN A 25 14.93 18.10 6.83
CA ASN A 25 14.22 17.44 7.92
C ASN A 25 12.92 16.79 7.42
N CYS A 26 12.18 17.47 6.54
CA CYS A 26 10.98 16.93 5.91
C CYS A 26 11.27 15.66 5.10
N PHE A 27 12.35 15.68 4.31
CA PHE A 27 12.79 14.54 3.51
C PHE A 27 13.21 13.35 4.38
N LEU A 28 13.97 13.59 5.45
CA LEU A 28 14.39 12.57 6.40
C LEU A 28 13.17 11.90 7.07
N LEU A 29 12.25 12.70 7.59
CA LEU A 29 11.02 12.21 8.22
C LEU A 29 10.13 11.46 7.23
N PHE A 30 10.05 11.93 5.98
CA PHE A 30 9.31 11.27 4.92
C PHE A 30 9.82 9.86 4.66
N PHE A 31 11.13 9.68 4.49
CA PHE A 31 11.73 8.37 4.30
C PHE A 31 11.54 7.46 5.51
N LEU A 32 11.69 8.00 6.72
CA LEU A 32 11.49 7.24 7.94
C LEU A 32 10.05 6.71 8.04
N ILE A 33 9.05 7.57 7.85
CA ILE A 33 7.65 7.18 7.98
C ILE A 33 7.24 6.23 6.84
N ILE A 34 7.67 6.48 5.60
CA ILE A 34 7.41 5.57 4.48
C ILE A 34 8.05 4.20 4.72
N SER A 35 9.25 4.15 5.27
CA SER A 35 9.93 2.88 5.61
C SER A 35 9.12 2.07 6.62
N VAL A 36 8.66 2.71 7.71
CA VAL A 36 7.81 2.06 8.72
C VAL A 36 6.49 1.59 8.10
N PHE A 37 5.86 2.42 7.28
CA PHE A 37 4.63 2.04 6.58
C PHE A 37 4.84 0.88 5.61
N SER A 38 5.94 0.89 4.86
CA SER A 38 6.30 -0.19 3.94
C SER A 38 6.50 -1.51 4.68
N LEU A 39 7.18 -1.49 5.83
CA LEU A 39 7.33 -2.67 6.69
C LEU A 39 5.97 -3.19 7.19
N SER A 40 5.10 -2.30 7.67
CA SER A 40 3.75 -2.67 8.13
C SER A 40 2.92 -3.29 7.00
N LYS A 41 2.98 -2.73 5.78
CA LYS A 41 2.33 -3.31 4.60
C LYS A 41 2.94 -4.63 4.18
N SER A 42 4.25 -4.80 4.31
CA SER A 42 4.94 -6.05 4.03
C SER A 42 4.41 -7.18 4.91
N VAL A 43 4.25 -6.94 6.21
CA VAL A 43 3.70 -7.94 7.14
C VAL A 43 2.27 -8.35 6.73
N GLN A 44 1.41 -7.38 6.35
CA GLN A 44 0.03 -7.67 5.91
C GLN A 44 -0.04 -8.48 4.61
N LEU A 45 0.94 -8.29 3.72
CA LEU A 45 0.98 -8.96 2.41
C LEU A 45 1.77 -10.28 2.42
N ILE A 46 2.53 -10.55 3.48
CA ILE A 46 3.37 -11.75 3.59
C ILE A 46 2.52 -13.01 3.62
N ASP A 47 1.35 -12.96 4.29
CA ASP A 47 0.40 -14.06 4.34
C ASP A 47 -0.09 -14.47 2.94
N LEU A 48 -0.29 -13.47 2.06
CA LEU A 48 -0.65 -13.72 0.67
C LEU A 48 0.50 -14.36 -0.12
N SER A 49 1.75 -13.99 0.20
CA SER A 49 2.93 -14.52 -0.49
C SER A 49 3.24 -15.96 -0.05
N ILE A 50 3.23 -16.23 1.25
CA ILE A 50 3.55 -17.54 1.81
C ILE A 50 2.44 -18.55 1.50
N ASN A 51 1.17 -18.19 1.80
CA ASN A 51 0.05 -19.10 1.67
C ASN A 51 -0.38 -19.36 0.22
N ARG A 52 0.06 -18.52 -0.73
CA ARG A 52 -0.34 -18.61 -2.14
C ARG A 52 0.83 -18.80 -3.11
N GLY A 53 2.06 -19.00 -2.62
CA GLY A 53 3.23 -19.27 -3.47
C GLY A 53 3.52 -18.16 -4.49
N LEU A 54 3.22 -16.89 -4.16
CA LEU A 54 3.37 -15.76 -5.08
C LEU A 54 4.84 -15.46 -5.36
N PRO A 55 5.22 -15.26 -6.65
CA PRO A 55 6.54 -14.75 -6.98
C PRO A 55 6.84 -13.42 -6.28
N PHE A 56 8.05 -13.28 -5.76
CA PHE A 56 8.50 -12.09 -5.00
C PHE A 56 8.29 -10.76 -5.73
N ILE A 57 8.30 -10.78 -7.05
CA ILE A 57 8.07 -9.59 -7.88
C ILE A 57 6.67 -9.00 -7.70
N PHE A 58 5.64 -9.84 -7.52
CA PHE A 58 4.27 -9.37 -7.27
C PHE A 58 4.14 -8.73 -5.89
N PHE A 59 4.86 -9.27 -4.91
CA PHE A 59 4.94 -8.70 -3.57
C PHE A 59 5.52 -7.27 -3.60
N ILE A 60 6.65 -7.05 -4.27
CA ILE A 60 7.24 -5.72 -4.44
C ILE A 60 6.30 -4.76 -5.17
N LYS A 61 5.64 -5.23 -6.24
CA LYS A 61 4.64 -4.43 -6.98
C LYS A 61 3.47 -4.00 -6.11
N LEU A 62 2.94 -4.88 -5.27
CA LEU A 62 1.84 -4.57 -4.35
C LEU A 62 2.24 -3.51 -3.33
N ILE A 63 3.43 -3.63 -2.72
CA ILE A 63 3.95 -2.63 -1.80
C ILE A 63 4.10 -1.28 -2.53
N GLY A 64 4.78 -1.25 -3.67
CA GLY A 64 5.00 -0.04 -4.45
C GLY A 64 3.70 0.67 -4.85
N LEU A 65 2.67 -0.08 -5.23
CA LEU A 65 1.35 0.45 -5.59
C LEU A 65 0.56 0.96 -4.37
N SER A 66 0.87 0.49 -3.16
CA SER A 66 0.21 0.96 -1.93
C SER A 66 0.76 2.30 -1.42
N LEU A 67 2.03 2.63 -1.74
CA LEU A 67 2.72 3.82 -1.22
C LEU A 67 2.07 5.15 -1.65
N PRO A 68 1.72 5.38 -2.93
CA PRO A 68 1.19 6.66 -3.36
C PRO A 68 -0.12 7.07 -2.68
N ALA A 69 -0.90 6.10 -2.23
CA ALA A 69 -2.18 6.36 -1.56
C ALA A 69 -2.02 6.98 -0.16
N ILE A 70 -0.91 6.70 0.52
CA ILE A 70 -0.68 7.20 1.88
C ILE A 70 0.07 8.54 1.90
N VAL A 71 0.79 8.88 0.82
CA VAL A 71 1.58 10.11 0.72
C VAL A 71 0.77 11.36 1.08
N PRO A 72 -0.43 11.62 0.54
CA PRO A 72 -1.20 12.81 0.87
C PRO A 72 -1.58 12.93 2.35
N ILE A 73 -1.77 11.79 3.01
CA ILE A 73 -2.16 11.73 4.43
C ILE A 73 -0.96 12.03 5.33
N ILE A 74 0.22 11.52 4.95
CA ILE A 74 1.43 11.65 5.75
C ILE A 74 2.08 13.05 5.58
N LEU A 75 2.00 13.66 4.40
CA LEU A 75 2.64 14.95 4.10
C LEU A 75 2.34 16.06 5.11
N PRO A 76 1.07 16.33 5.51
CA PRO A 76 0.78 17.36 6.50
C PRO A 76 1.41 17.07 7.87
N ILE A 77 1.42 15.80 8.26
CA ILE A 77 2.00 15.35 9.56
C ILE A 77 3.51 15.55 9.55
N ILE A 78 4.16 15.12 8.46
CA ILE A 78 5.60 15.29 8.28
C ILE A 78 5.97 16.77 8.27
N PHE A 79 5.20 17.61 7.59
CA PHE A 79 5.43 19.03 7.54
C PHE A 79 5.36 19.67 8.93
N CYS A 80 4.34 19.34 9.72
CA CYS A 80 4.20 19.83 11.09
C CYS A 80 5.37 19.41 11.99
N LEU A 81 5.77 18.13 11.91
CA LEU A 81 6.92 17.61 12.66
C LEU A 81 8.23 18.27 12.20
N SER A 82 8.41 18.44 10.90
CA SER A 82 9.59 19.06 10.31
C SER A 82 9.76 20.52 10.77
N ILE A 83 8.68 21.27 10.85
CA ILE A 83 8.70 22.63 11.43
C ILE A 83 9.16 22.58 12.89
N ASN A 84 8.54 21.70 13.67
CA ASN A 84 8.84 21.57 15.09
C ASN A 84 10.33 21.21 15.30
N PHE A 85 10.85 20.22 14.58
CA PHE A 85 12.26 19.84 14.64
C PHE A 85 13.21 20.97 14.23
N THR A 86 12.87 21.69 13.16
CA THR A 86 13.71 22.78 12.65
C THR A 86 13.80 23.91 13.67
N TYR A 87 12.65 24.36 14.20
CA TYR A 87 12.64 25.44 15.18
C TYR A 87 13.25 25.03 16.53
N SER A 88 13.03 23.79 16.99
CA SER A 88 13.64 23.30 18.21
C SER A 88 15.16 23.24 18.10
N ARG A 89 15.68 22.78 16.98
CA ARG A 89 17.12 22.75 16.72
C ARG A 89 17.72 24.15 16.71
N MET A 90 17.12 25.08 15.95
CA MET A 90 17.58 26.47 15.88
C MET A 90 17.56 27.17 17.26
N ARG A 91 16.59 26.82 18.11
CA ARG A 91 16.51 27.31 19.48
C ARG A 91 17.66 26.77 20.33
N ASN A 92 17.91 25.46 20.23
CA ASN A 92 18.99 24.81 21.00
C ASN A 92 20.38 25.31 20.58
N ASP A 93 20.57 25.55 19.29
CA ASP A 93 21.81 26.09 18.73
C ASP A 93 21.94 27.62 18.90
N SER A 94 20.98 28.26 19.61
CA SER A 94 20.90 29.73 19.83
C SER A 94 20.88 30.57 18.55
N GLU A 95 20.69 29.96 17.41
CA GLU A 95 20.60 30.65 16.11
C GLU A 95 19.41 31.61 16.07
N LEU A 96 18.28 31.21 16.68
CA LEU A 96 17.05 32.01 16.70
C LEU A 96 17.31 33.37 17.43
N ILE A 97 18.03 33.34 18.55
CA ILE A 97 18.38 34.54 19.33
C ILE A 97 19.28 35.46 18.52
N ILE A 98 20.24 34.91 17.76
CA ILE A 98 21.12 35.67 16.88
C ILE A 98 20.31 36.36 15.78
N PHE A 99 19.30 35.70 15.20
CA PHE A 99 18.42 36.30 14.18
C PHE A 99 17.53 37.38 14.77
N GLU A 100 17.00 37.21 15.97
CA GLU A 100 16.19 38.21 16.65
C GLU A 100 17.02 39.45 17.02
N SER A 101 18.23 39.25 17.56
CA SER A 101 19.13 40.36 17.91
C SER A 101 19.62 41.13 16.67
N SER A 102 19.68 40.52 15.50
CA SER A 102 19.96 41.19 14.22
C SER A 102 18.79 41.96 13.61
N GLY A 103 17.66 42.09 14.35
CA GLY A 103 16.45 42.85 13.92
C GLY A 103 15.59 42.12 12.90
N THR A 104 15.74 40.80 12.73
CA THR A 104 14.85 40.00 11.88
C THR A 104 13.52 39.74 12.60
N SER A 105 12.41 40.18 12.00
CA SER A 105 11.10 39.93 12.57
C SER A 105 10.71 38.45 12.43
N LEU A 106 9.95 37.92 13.41
CA LEU A 106 9.41 36.54 13.40
C LEU A 106 8.61 36.23 12.12
N PHE A 107 7.92 37.22 11.57
CA PHE A 107 7.21 37.07 10.28
C PHE A 107 8.12 36.72 9.10
N ARG A 108 9.37 37.16 9.11
CA ARG A 108 10.32 36.81 8.05
C ARG A 108 10.81 35.39 8.17
N LEU A 109 11.00 34.89 9.40
CA LEU A 109 11.32 33.48 9.63
C LEU A 109 10.16 32.56 9.23
N ALA A 110 8.92 33.01 9.30
CA ALA A 110 7.75 32.24 8.89
C ALA A 110 7.57 32.13 7.37
N ARG A 111 8.10 33.09 6.58
CA ARG A 111 7.94 33.08 5.11
C ARG A 111 8.38 31.80 4.43
N PRO A 112 9.60 31.26 4.65
CA PRO A 112 10.03 30.02 4.01
C PRO A 112 9.14 28.84 4.38
N VAL A 113 8.58 28.80 5.60
CA VAL A 113 7.63 27.78 6.05
C VAL A 113 6.33 27.86 5.23
N ILE A 114 5.81 29.08 5.04
CA ILE A 114 4.58 29.31 4.27
C ILE A 114 4.78 28.89 2.81
N TYR A 115 5.86 29.30 2.16
CA TYR A 115 6.14 28.92 0.77
C TYR A 115 6.30 27.40 0.61
N PHE A 116 7.01 26.75 1.55
CA PHE A 116 7.20 25.32 1.53
C PHE A 116 5.87 24.58 1.83
N GLY A 117 5.05 25.10 2.73
CA GLY A 117 3.73 24.59 3.01
C GLY A 117 2.79 24.65 1.81
N ILE A 118 2.77 25.77 1.08
CA ILE A 118 2.00 25.90 -0.17
C ILE A 118 2.48 24.89 -1.20
N PHE A 119 3.80 24.75 -1.36
CA PHE A 119 4.37 23.76 -2.28
C PHE A 119 3.95 22.34 -1.92
N LEU A 120 4.03 21.93 -0.64
CA LEU A 120 3.59 20.61 -0.18
C LEU A 120 2.09 20.41 -0.32
N SER A 121 1.29 21.47 -0.14
CA SER A 121 -0.18 21.41 -0.35
C SER A 121 -0.53 21.13 -1.81
N ILE A 122 0.14 21.79 -2.75
CA ILE A 122 -0.03 21.55 -4.19
C ILE A 122 0.41 20.12 -4.52
N LEU A 123 1.55 19.69 -3.99
CA LEU A 123 2.05 18.33 -4.19
C LEU A 123 1.05 17.28 -3.67
N SER A 124 0.53 17.47 -2.46
CA SER A 124 -0.49 16.60 -1.85
C SER A 124 -1.76 16.53 -2.71
N PHE A 125 -2.19 17.67 -3.24
CA PHE A 125 -3.35 17.74 -4.12
C PHE A 125 -3.14 16.95 -5.42
N CYS A 126 -1.97 17.10 -6.07
CA CYS A 126 -1.60 16.34 -7.27
C CYS A 126 -1.59 14.83 -6.99
N PHE A 127 -1.07 14.40 -5.84
CA PHE A 127 -1.10 13.00 -5.43
C PHE A 127 -2.51 12.49 -5.21
N THR A 128 -3.35 13.25 -4.54
CA THR A 128 -4.74 12.86 -4.23
C THR A 128 -5.59 12.71 -5.49
N TRP A 129 -5.44 13.60 -6.47
CA TRP A 129 -6.26 13.61 -7.67
C TRP A 129 -5.74 12.72 -8.80
N GLY A 130 -4.43 12.58 -8.92
CA GLY A 130 -3.81 11.89 -10.03
C GLY A 130 -3.26 10.51 -9.65
N VAL A 131 -2.25 10.49 -8.80
CA VAL A 131 -1.42 9.30 -8.57
C VAL A 131 -2.10 8.28 -7.65
N ALA A 132 -2.73 8.73 -6.56
CA ALA A 132 -3.35 7.84 -5.58
C ALA A 132 -4.52 7.01 -6.16
N PRO A 133 -5.49 7.58 -6.94
CA PRO A 133 -6.59 6.78 -7.47
C PRO A 133 -6.12 5.77 -8.52
N THR A 134 -5.17 6.14 -9.38
CA THR A 134 -4.61 5.22 -10.39
C THR A 134 -3.85 4.08 -9.75
N SER A 135 -3.03 4.36 -8.73
CA SER A 135 -2.31 3.33 -7.98
C SER A 135 -3.26 2.40 -7.22
N ASN A 136 -4.28 2.93 -6.57
CA ASN A 136 -5.29 2.13 -5.87
C ASN A 136 -6.07 1.22 -6.83
N LYS A 137 -6.42 1.71 -8.01
CA LYS A 137 -7.08 0.90 -9.04
C LYS A 137 -6.17 -0.25 -9.48
N SER A 138 -4.92 0.04 -9.80
CA SER A 138 -3.92 -0.97 -10.20
C SER A 138 -3.64 -1.97 -9.09
N PHE A 139 -3.58 -1.52 -7.83
CA PHE A 139 -3.43 -2.38 -6.66
C PHE A 139 -4.60 -3.37 -6.52
N LYS A 140 -5.84 -2.89 -6.64
CA LYS A 140 -7.05 -3.74 -6.57
C LYS A 140 -7.12 -4.74 -7.72
N LEU A 141 -6.80 -4.31 -8.95
CA LEU A 141 -6.75 -5.18 -10.11
C LEU A 141 -5.70 -6.27 -9.96
N LEU A 142 -4.51 -5.91 -9.49
CA LEU A 142 -3.43 -6.88 -9.24
C LEU A 142 -3.81 -7.88 -8.14
N LEU A 143 -4.42 -7.42 -7.04
CA LEU A 143 -4.95 -8.30 -6.00
C LEU A 143 -6.05 -9.23 -6.52
N TYR A 144 -6.92 -8.74 -7.40
CA TYR A 144 -7.97 -9.53 -8.00
C TYR A 144 -7.41 -10.62 -8.93
N SER A 145 -6.45 -10.27 -9.79
CA SER A 145 -5.78 -11.24 -10.65
C SER A 145 -5.05 -12.31 -9.85
N ILE A 146 -4.35 -11.91 -8.78
CA ILE A 146 -3.69 -12.84 -7.87
C ILE A 146 -4.71 -13.79 -7.23
N LYS A 147 -5.81 -13.27 -6.73
CA LYS A 147 -6.85 -14.11 -6.10
C LYS A 147 -7.47 -15.09 -7.09
N ASN A 148 -7.69 -14.69 -8.34
CA ASN A 148 -8.34 -15.52 -9.34
C ASN A 148 -7.40 -16.47 -10.09
N ASP A 149 -6.23 -15.98 -10.51
CA ASP A 149 -5.29 -16.79 -11.30
C ASP A 149 -4.58 -17.84 -10.43
N TYR A 150 -4.28 -17.49 -9.18
CA TYR A 150 -3.63 -18.42 -8.27
C TYR A 150 -4.61 -19.35 -7.53
N SER A 151 -5.91 -19.01 -7.40
CA SER A 151 -6.91 -19.97 -6.89
C SER A 151 -6.98 -21.24 -7.72
N SER A 152 -6.79 -21.15 -9.04
CA SER A 152 -6.79 -22.32 -9.92
C SER A 152 -5.47 -23.12 -9.86
N SER A 153 -4.37 -22.49 -9.43
CA SER A 153 -3.05 -23.12 -9.31
C SER A 153 -2.82 -23.79 -7.95
N LEU A 154 -3.63 -23.42 -6.94
CA LEU A 154 -3.47 -23.79 -5.53
C LEU A 154 -4.35 -24.96 -5.09
N LEU A 155 -4.96 -25.67 -6.00
CA LEU A 155 -5.52 -26.97 -5.67
C LEU A 155 -4.34 -27.94 -5.46
N GLU A 156 -3.79 -27.95 -4.24
CA GLU A 156 -2.79 -28.92 -3.86
C GLU A 156 -3.39 -30.33 -3.93
N GLU A 157 -2.72 -31.20 -4.65
CA GLU A 157 -3.13 -32.59 -4.78
C GLU A 157 -3.05 -33.28 -3.42
N GLY A 158 -4.09 -34.02 -3.08
CA GLY A 158 -4.13 -34.83 -1.85
C GLY A 158 -4.34 -34.01 -0.56
N SER A 159 -4.66 -32.73 -0.64
CA SER A 159 -4.95 -31.88 0.52
C SER A 159 -6.31 -31.19 0.43
N PHE A 160 -6.86 -30.81 1.58
CA PHE A 160 -8.09 -30.01 1.66
C PHE A 160 -7.75 -28.53 1.46
N ASN A 161 -8.23 -27.98 0.36
CA ASN A 161 -8.01 -26.58 0.01
C ASN A 161 -9.24 -25.75 0.36
N ASN A 162 -9.09 -24.81 1.29
CA ASN A 162 -10.17 -23.87 1.63
C ASN A 162 -10.15 -22.68 0.67
N ILE A 163 -11.22 -22.53 -0.12
CA ILE A 163 -11.39 -21.41 -1.03
C ILE A 163 -12.39 -20.41 -0.43
N GLY A 164 -11.88 -19.33 0.15
CA GLY A 164 -12.69 -18.41 0.95
C GLY A 164 -13.11 -19.01 2.29
N SER A 165 -14.23 -18.53 2.83
CA SER A 165 -14.81 -19.01 4.09
C SER A 165 -15.80 -20.16 3.87
N ASP A 166 -16.22 -20.41 2.62
CA ASP A 166 -17.46 -21.10 2.34
C ASP A 166 -17.29 -22.38 1.50
N TYR A 167 -16.09 -22.61 0.98
CA TYR A 167 -15.80 -23.79 0.16
C TYR A 167 -14.58 -24.54 0.66
N THR A 168 -14.71 -25.84 0.82
CA THR A 168 -13.58 -26.75 1.01
C THR A 168 -13.51 -27.69 -0.20
N ILE A 169 -12.40 -27.69 -0.91
CA ILE A 169 -12.19 -28.50 -2.11
C ILE A 169 -11.03 -29.46 -1.84
N TYR A 170 -11.24 -30.73 -2.10
CA TYR A 170 -10.21 -31.76 -2.11
C TYR A 170 -10.09 -32.33 -3.51
N VAL A 171 -8.85 -32.44 -4.02
CA VAL A 171 -8.54 -33.04 -5.32
C VAL A 171 -7.51 -34.13 -5.13
N LYS A 172 -7.81 -35.36 -5.55
CA LYS A 172 -6.89 -36.48 -5.36
C LYS A 172 -5.70 -36.44 -6.29
N LYS A 173 -5.93 -36.14 -7.59
CA LYS A 173 -4.88 -36.02 -8.62
C LYS A 173 -5.26 -35.00 -9.68
N ARG A 174 -4.27 -34.32 -10.19
CA ARG A 174 -4.38 -33.43 -11.36
C ARG A 174 -3.53 -34.01 -12.50
N ASP A 175 -4.12 -34.09 -13.67
CA ASP A 175 -3.40 -34.54 -14.87
C ASP A 175 -2.61 -33.38 -15.47
N SER A 176 -1.55 -33.69 -16.23
CA SER A 176 -0.71 -32.71 -16.93
C SER A 176 -1.47 -31.83 -17.92
N SER A 177 -2.67 -32.26 -18.35
CA SER A 177 -3.62 -31.48 -19.15
C SER A 177 -4.53 -30.55 -18.34
N GLY A 178 -4.41 -30.51 -17.00
CA GLY A 178 -5.19 -29.65 -16.13
C GLY A 178 -6.52 -30.25 -15.66
N ASN A 179 -6.85 -31.48 -16.04
CA ASN A 179 -8.04 -32.18 -15.58
C ASN A 179 -7.86 -32.65 -14.13
N LEU A 180 -8.92 -32.55 -13.36
CA LEU A 180 -8.96 -32.94 -11.96
C LEU A 180 -9.66 -34.31 -11.83
N ASN A 181 -9.09 -35.21 -11.03
CA ASN A 181 -9.63 -36.53 -10.78
C ASN A 181 -9.98 -36.69 -9.29
N ASN A 182 -11.14 -37.28 -9.03
CA ASN A 182 -11.69 -37.52 -7.68
C ASN A 182 -11.76 -36.22 -6.87
N ILE A 183 -12.77 -35.45 -7.17
CA ILE A 183 -13.00 -34.13 -6.58
C ILE A 183 -14.06 -34.26 -5.51
N PHE A 184 -13.80 -33.67 -4.35
CA PHE A 184 -14.76 -33.49 -3.28
C PHE A 184 -14.90 -31.99 -3.02
N ILE A 185 -16.11 -31.46 -3.04
CA ILE A 185 -16.42 -30.06 -2.76
C ILE A 185 -17.47 -30.02 -1.66
N HIS A 186 -17.16 -29.35 -0.57
CA HIS A 186 -18.09 -29.04 0.49
C HIS A 186 -18.44 -27.55 0.46
N ASP A 187 -19.72 -27.25 0.25
CA ASP A 187 -20.27 -25.88 0.14
C ASP A 187 -21.08 -25.55 1.40
N THR A 188 -20.61 -24.58 2.17
CA THR A 188 -21.22 -24.09 3.40
C THR A 188 -21.82 -22.69 3.28
N ARG A 189 -22.00 -22.16 2.08
CA ARG A 189 -22.62 -20.83 1.87
C ARG A 189 -24.00 -20.73 2.49
N ASN A 190 -24.76 -21.80 2.39
CA ASN A 190 -26.05 -21.90 3.05
C ASN A 190 -25.90 -22.76 4.31
N LYS A 191 -25.81 -22.10 5.46
CA LYS A 191 -25.62 -22.78 6.74
C LYS A 191 -26.77 -23.73 7.10
N ASP A 192 -27.97 -23.47 6.58
CA ASP A 192 -29.16 -24.29 6.84
C ASP A 192 -29.23 -25.52 5.93
N LYS A 193 -28.52 -25.50 4.80
CA LYS A 193 -28.47 -26.59 3.82
C LYS A 193 -27.07 -26.74 3.24
N PRO A 194 -26.11 -27.21 4.01
CA PRO A 194 -24.78 -27.48 3.45
C PRO A 194 -24.88 -28.59 2.41
N SER A 195 -24.14 -28.46 1.34
CA SER A 195 -24.12 -29.46 0.27
C SER A 195 -22.70 -30.00 0.03
N THR A 196 -22.64 -31.27 -0.27
CA THR A 196 -21.39 -31.96 -0.61
C THR A 196 -21.49 -32.52 -2.04
N LEU A 197 -20.55 -32.15 -2.89
CA LEU A 197 -20.44 -32.66 -4.25
C LEU A 197 -19.22 -33.59 -4.33
N ILE A 198 -19.42 -34.77 -4.92
CA ILE A 198 -18.36 -35.72 -5.18
C ILE A 198 -18.39 -36.01 -6.69
N ALA A 199 -17.28 -35.83 -7.38
CA ALA A 199 -17.19 -36.07 -8.81
C ALA A 199 -15.91 -36.85 -9.16
N ASN A 200 -16.03 -37.74 -10.12
CA ASN A 200 -14.89 -38.53 -10.60
C ASN A 200 -13.93 -37.70 -11.46
N LYS A 201 -14.50 -36.80 -12.26
CA LYS A 201 -13.74 -35.93 -13.16
C LYS A 201 -14.20 -34.49 -13.08
N GLY A 202 -13.30 -33.56 -13.30
CA GLY A 202 -13.61 -32.15 -13.43
C GLY A 202 -12.57 -31.40 -14.23
N THR A 203 -13.01 -30.35 -14.90
CA THR A 203 -12.16 -29.50 -15.72
C THR A 203 -12.23 -28.07 -15.22
N LEU A 204 -11.07 -27.44 -15.06
CA LEU A 204 -10.98 -26.03 -14.68
C LEU A 204 -11.17 -25.16 -15.94
N LEU A 205 -12.27 -24.43 -15.98
CA LEU A 205 -12.53 -23.44 -17.02
C LEU A 205 -12.26 -22.03 -16.49
N LYS A 206 -11.35 -21.32 -17.15
CA LYS A 206 -11.11 -19.90 -16.91
C LYS A 206 -12.19 -19.09 -17.63
N SER A 207 -12.96 -18.30 -16.90
CA SER A 207 -13.95 -17.35 -17.44
C SER A 207 -13.58 -15.95 -16.97
N ASP A 208 -14.00 -14.91 -17.71
CA ASP A 208 -13.82 -13.50 -17.35
C ASP A 208 -14.44 -13.15 -15.98
N SER A 209 -15.38 -13.93 -15.51
CA SER A 209 -16.04 -13.81 -14.21
C SER A 209 -15.40 -14.65 -13.08
N GLY A 210 -14.27 -15.34 -13.34
CA GLY A 210 -13.55 -16.19 -12.38
C GLY A 210 -13.37 -17.63 -12.86
N THR A 211 -12.71 -18.44 -12.02
CA THR A 211 -12.48 -19.86 -12.32
C THR A 211 -13.75 -20.66 -12.01
N LYS A 212 -14.24 -21.41 -12.99
CA LYS A 212 -15.35 -22.36 -12.85
C LYS A 212 -14.80 -23.78 -12.91
N ILE A 213 -15.34 -24.67 -12.07
CA ILE A 213 -15.04 -26.09 -12.12
C ILE A 213 -16.25 -26.76 -12.77
N LEU A 214 -16.03 -27.34 -13.96
CA LEU A 214 -17.01 -28.20 -14.60
C LEU A 214 -16.81 -29.60 -14.02
N LEU A 215 -17.84 -30.14 -13.39
CA LEU A 215 -17.81 -31.48 -12.79
C LEU A 215 -18.52 -32.45 -13.74
N GLU A 216 -17.89 -33.60 -13.97
CA GLU A 216 -18.45 -34.71 -14.76
C GLU A 216 -18.53 -35.96 -13.89
N GLU A 217 -19.59 -36.73 -14.07
CA GLU A 217 -19.85 -37.99 -13.33
C GLU A 217 -19.84 -37.78 -11.80
N GLY A 218 -20.69 -36.86 -11.32
CA GLY A 218 -20.75 -36.52 -9.89
C GLY A 218 -22.12 -36.70 -9.27
N THR A 219 -22.13 -36.82 -7.93
CA THR A 219 -23.33 -36.85 -7.09
C THR A 219 -23.29 -35.68 -6.11
N GLN A 220 -24.46 -35.07 -5.91
CA GLN A 220 -24.63 -34.00 -4.93
C GLN A 220 -25.49 -34.49 -3.79
N HIS A 221 -24.97 -34.37 -2.57
CA HIS A 221 -25.70 -34.70 -1.36
C HIS A 221 -26.06 -33.43 -0.61
N PHE A 222 -27.33 -33.28 -0.30
CA PHE A 222 -27.84 -32.19 0.53
C PHE A 222 -28.10 -32.72 1.93
N TYR A 223 -27.62 -32.02 2.93
CA TYR A 223 -27.96 -32.30 4.32
C TYR A 223 -29.14 -31.40 4.69
N SER A 224 -30.29 -32.03 4.99
CA SER A 224 -31.44 -31.33 5.58
C SER A 224 -31.52 -31.78 7.04
N ASN A 225 -31.44 -30.83 7.94
CA ASN A 225 -31.78 -31.07 9.36
C ASN A 225 -33.27 -31.10 9.50
#